data_166b172983f7441b1c6cd0c7dcb926c2
#
_entry.id   166b172983f7441b1c6cd0c7dcb926c2
#
_cell.length_a   1.000
_cell.length_b   1.000
_cell.length_c   1.000
_cell.angle_alpha   90.00
_cell.angle_beta   90.00
_cell.angle_gamma   90.00
#
_symmetry.space_group_name_H-M   'P 1'
#
loop_
_entity.id
_entity.type
_entity.pdbx_description
1 polymer ?
#
loop_
_entity_poly.entity_id
_entity_poly.type
_entity_poly.pdbx_seq_one_letter_code
_entity_poly.pdbx_strand_id
1 'polypeptide(L)'
;MTHALYDRDNLTLTVSGHSGYAGKGSDIVCAGITAITIALVAALDEIGIEADVSTGDAMFLCTTTDKAALPYFDMAAAGINAISILYEDNVEIEYIGTSERR
;
A
#
# COMPACT_ATOMS: atom_id res chain seq x y z
N MET A 1 14.37 4.58 0.99
CA MET A 1 13.12 4.97 0.31
C MET A 1 12.12 3.84 0.34
N THR A 2 10.87 4.15 0.59
CA THR A 2 9.79 3.18 0.51
C THR A 2 9.29 3.08 -0.93
N HIS A 3 9.16 1.88 -1.41
CA HIS A 3 8.67 1.60 -2.77
C HIS A 3 7.34 0.86 -2.66
N ALA A 4 6.31 1.41 -3.28
CA ALA A 4 5.03 0.74 -3.37
C ALA A 4 4.76 0.37 -4.82
N LEU A 5 4.15 -0.78 -5.01
CA LEU A 5 3.80 -1.27 -6.34
C LEU A 5 2.37 -1.77 -6.28
N TYR A 6 1.51 -1.17 -7.10
CA TYR A 6 0.11 -1.56 -7.15
C TYR A 6 -0.21 -2.15 -8.51
N ASP A 7 -0.49 -3.45 -8.51
CA ASP A 7 -0.97 -4.15 -9.69
C ASP A 7 -2.48 -4.21 -9.61
N ARG A 8 -3.14 -3.29 -10.31
CA ARG A 8 -4.58 -3.13 -10.20
C ARG A 8 -5.34 -4.31 -10.80
N ASP A 9 -4.82 -4.87 -11.88
CA ASP A 9 -5.49 -5.99 -12.54
C ASP A 9 -5.48 -7.24 -11.67
N ASN A 10 -4.42 -7.45 -10.92
CA ASN A 10 -4.28 -8.62 -10.06
C ASN A 10 -4.57 -8.32 -8.60
N LEU A 11 -5.01 -7.10 -8.29
CA LEU A 11 -5.32 -6.67 -6.93
C LEU A 11 -4.21 -7.05 -5.96
N THR A 12 -3.00 -6.58 -6.26
CA THR A 12 -1.83 -6.84 -5.45
C THR A 12 -1.15 -5.54 -5.11
N LEU A 13 -0.97 -5.29 -3.83
CA LEU A 13 -0.23 -4.13 -3.35
C LEU A 13 0.97 -4.61 -2.58
N THR A 14 2.15 -4.16 -3.00
CA THR A 14 3.41 -4.48 -2.35
C THR A 14 4.03 -3.18 -1.88
N VAL A 15 4.53 -3.18 -0.65
CA VAL A 15 5.24 -2.03 -0.10
C VAL A 15 6.53 -2.56 0.52
N SER A 16 7.65 -1.92 0.19
CA SER A 16 8.94 -2.37 0.68
C SER A 16 9.85 -1.19 0.96
N GLY A 17 10.79 -1.39 1.88
CA GLY A 17 11.81 -0.41 2.22
C GLY A 17 11.37 0.54 3.33
N HIS A 18 12.37 1.18 3.93
CA HIS A 18 12.13 2.23 4.92
C HIS A 18 12.15 3.59 4.22
N SER A 19 11.30 4.50 4.70
CA SER A 19 11.17 5.80 4.04
C SER A 19 12.44 6.65 4.17
N GLY A 20 13.17 6.47 5.26
CA GLY A 20 14.37 7.27 5.51
C GLY A 20 14.08 8.70 5.94
N TYR A 21 12.83 8.99 6.31
CA TYR A 21 12.46 10.34 6.72
C TYR A 21 13.06 10.67 8.09
N ALA A 22 13.07 9.70 9.01
CA ALA A 22 13.61 9.88 10.34
C ALA A 22 14.01 8.52 10.90
N GLY A 23 14.59 8.51 12.08
CA GLY A 23 14.97 7.28 12.74
C GLY A 23 13.76 6.44 13.14
N LYS A 24 14.02 5.17 13.43
CA LYS A 24 12.99 4.25 13.85
C LYS A 24 12.24 4.81 15.06
N GLY A 25 10.93 4.74 15.03
CA GLY A 25 10.08 5.27 16.09
C GLY A 25 9.71 6.73 15.93
N SER A 26 10.39 7.46 15.02
CA SER A 26 10.11 8.86 14.76
C SER A 26 9.74 9.13 13.31
N ASP A 27 9.66 8.09 12.49
CA ASP A 27 9.40 8.26 11.05
C ASP A 27 7.90 8.29 10.81
N ILE A 28 7.37 9.51 10.69
CA ILE A 28 5.93 9.70 10.48
C ILE A 28 5.49 9.24 9.09
N VAL A 29 6.41 9.21 8.14
CA VAL A 29 6.10 8.75 6.78
C VAL A 29 5.89 7.25 6.80
N CYS A 30 6.79 6.50 7.44
CA CYS A 30 6.60 5.07 7.60
C CYS A 30 5.33 4.76 8.38
N ALA A 31 5.04 5.52 9.43
CA ALA A 31 3.84 5.32 10.24
C ALA A 31 2.58 5.56 9.39
N GLY A 32 2.60 6.59 8.54
CA GLY A 32 1.47 6.88 7.68
C GLY A 32 1.20 5.76 6.69
N ILE A 33 2.25 5.25 6.05
CA ILE A 33 2.11 4.16 5.10
C ILE A 33 1.64 2.89 5.81
N THR A 34 2.19 2.61 6.98
CA THR A 34 1.77 1.45 7.78
C THR A 34 0.29 1.53 8.14
N ALA A 35 -0.19 2.72 8.51
CA ALA A 35 -1.59 2.89 8.83
C ALA A 35 -2.48 2.58 7.63
N ILE A 36 -2.06 2.98 6.43
CA ILE A 36 -2.83 2.70 5.21
C ILE A 36 -2.88 1.20 4.95
N THR A 37 -1.75 0.50 5.09
CA THR A 37 -1.72 -0.94 4.82
C THR A 37 -2.54 -1.71 5.85
N ILE A 38 -2.48 -1.32 7.11
CA ILE A 38 -3.28 -1.93 8.16
C ILE A 38 -4.77 -1.70 7.89
N ALA A 39 -5.13 -0.48 7.48
CA ALA A 39 -6.51 -0.16 7.19
C ALA A 39 -7.06 -1.00 6.04
N LEU A 40 -6.24 -1.21 5.01
CA LEU A 40 -6.63 -2.05 3.88
C LEU A 40 -6.96 -3.47 4.36
N VAL A 41 -6.06 -4.08 5.12
CA VAL A 41 -6.24 -5.45 5.59
C VAL A 41 -7.47 -5.54 6.50
N ALA A 42 -7.60 -4.58 7.42
CA ALA A 42 -8.73 -4.58 8.35
C ALA A 42 -10.06 -4.42 7.63
N ALA A 43 -10.12 -3.56 6.63
CA ALA A 43 -11.35 -3.35 5.88
C ALA A 43 -11.76 -4.59 5.11
N LEU A 44 -10.81 -5.27 4.47
CA LEU A 44 -11.10 -6.50 3.73
C LEU A 44 -11.61 -7.58 4.67
N ASP A 45 -11.01 -7.67 5.85
CA ASP A 45 -11.44 -8.66 6.84
C ASP A 45 -12.87 -8.36 7.31
N GLU A 46 -13.18 -7.10 7.56
CA GLU A 46 -14.50 -6.71 8.05
C GLU A 46 -15.61 -7.01 7.05
N ILE A 47 -15.34 -6.87 5.77
CA ILE A 47 -16.36 -7.14 4.75
C ILE A 47 -16.33 -8.59 4.27
N GLY A 48 -15.48 -9.42 4.85
CA GLY A 48 -15.46 -10.84 4.55
C GLY A 48 -14.72 -11.23 3.28
N ILE A 49 -13.82 -10.38 2.80
CA ILE A 49 -13.01 -10.72 1.63
C ILE A 49 -11.74 -11.40 2.12
N GLU A 50 -11.47 -12.59 1.60
CA GLU A 50 -10.25 -13.30 1.90
C GLU A 50 -9.11 -12.75 1.06
N ALA A 51 -8.01 -12.42 1.72
CA ALA A 51 -6.83 -11.92 1.04
C ALA A 51 -5.61 -12.58 1.64
N ASP A 52 -4.59 -12.76 0.82
CA ASP A 52 -3.30 -13.25 1.30
C ASP A 52 -2.47 -12.06 1.71
N VAL A 53 -2.01 -12.06 2.94
CA VAL A 53 -1.22 -10.97 3.50
C VAL A 53 0.10 -11.53 3.99
N SER A 54 1.18 -10.88 3.61
CA SER A 54 2.51 -11.26 4.04
C SER A 54 3.22 -10.02 4.54
N THR A 55 3.87 -10.12 5.69
CA THR A 55 4.61 -9.00 6.25
C THR A 55 5.99 -9.48 6.68
N GLY A 56 6.92 -8.55 6.74
CA GLY A 56 8.26 -8.81 7.20
C GLY A 56 8.91 -7.49 7.57
N ASP A 57 10.22 -7.52 7.82
CA ASP A 57 10.93 -6.29 8.11
C ASP A 57 10.90 -5.40 6.86
N ALA A 58 10.28 -4.23 7.00
CA ALA A 58 10.15 -3.25 5.92
C ALA A 58 9.52 -3.86 4.65
N MET A 59 8.50 -4.73 4.84
CA MET A 59 7.89 -5.38 3.69
C MET A 59 6.44 -5.74 3.99
N PHE A 60 5.57 -5.47 3.02
CA PHE A 60 4.14 -5.76 3.09
C PHE A 60 3.65 -6.20 1.71
N LEU A 61 2.82 -7.22 1.70
CA LEU A 61 2.15 -7.65 0.48
C LEU A 61 0.72 -8.04 0.81
N CYS A 62 -0.23 -7.59 0.02
CA CYS A 62 -1.63 -7.99 0.14
C CYS A 62 -2.15 -8.27 -1.27
N THR A 63 -2.78 -9.43 -1.44
CA THR A 63 -3.31 -9.82 -2.75
C THR A 63 -4.60 -10.58 -2.57
N THR A 64 -5.53 -10.43 -3.52
CA THR A 64 -6.78 -11.18 -3.53
C THR A 64 -7.26 -11.34 -4.95
N THR A 65 -8.08 -12.36 -5.18
CA THR A 65 -8.74 -12.54 -6.48
C THR A 65 -10.16 -12.00 -6.47
N ASP A 66 -10.65 -11.55 -5.33
CA ASP A 66 -12.03 -11.06 -5.20
C ASP A 66 -12.12 -9.62 -5.70
N LYS A 67 -12.77 -9.43 -6.84
CA LYS A 67 -12.86 -8.12 -7.48
C LYS A 67 -13.63 -7.09 -6.64
N ALA A 68 -14.41 -7.51 -5.66
CA ALA A 68 -15.08 -6.60 -4.77
C ALA A 68 -14.09 -5.79 -3.94
N ALA A 69 -12.84 -6.23 -3.85
CA ALA A 69 -11.81 -5.53 -3.11
C ALA A 69 -11.27 -4.30 -3.85
N LEU A 70 -11.57 -4.15 -5.13
CA LEU A 70 -10.96 -3.10 -5.95
C LEU A 70 -11.02 -1.71 -5.35
N PRO A 71 -12.19 -1.20 -4.88
CA PRO A 71 -12.22 0.15 -4.33
C PRO A 71 -11.32 0.32 -3.11
N TYR A 72 -11.15 -0.74 -2.33
CA TYR A 72 -10.31 -0.67 -1.14
C TYR A 72 -8.84 -0.59 -1.50
N PHE A 73 -8.41 -1.38 -2.49
CA PHE A 73 -7.06 -1.30 -3.01
C PHE A 73 -6.79 0.06 -3.65
N ASP A 74 -7.75 0.57 -4.44
CA ASP A 74 -7.61 1.87 -5.07
C ASP A 74 -7.45 2.97 -4.01
N MET A 75 -8.21 2.89 -2.92
CA MET A 75 -8.09 3.88 -1.86
C MET A 75 -6.73 3.82 -1.17
N ALA A 76 -6.26 2.61 -0.88
CA ALA A 76 -4.94 2.47 -0.25
C ALA A 76 -3.83 3.02 -1.16
N ALA A 77 -3.88 2.69 -2.44
CA ALA A 77 -2.89 3.19 -3.40
C ALA A 77 -2.96 4.71 -3.52
N ALA A 78 -4.17 5.28 -3.53
CA ALA A 78 -4.34 6.72 -3.61
C ALA A 78 -3.75 7.40 -2.38
N GLY A 79 -3.91 6.81 -1.20
CA GLY A 79 -3.33 7.34 0.02
C GLY A 79 -1.81 7.34 -0.01
N ILE A 80 -1.22 6.24 -0.47
CA ILE A 80 0.23 6.16 -0.61
C ILE A 80 0.73 7.16 -1.65
N ASN A 81 -0.02 7.32 -2.75
CA ASN A 81 0.35 8.28 -3.78
C ASN A 81 0.34 9.71 -3.23
N ALA A 82 -0.65 10.05 -2.42
CA ALA A 82 -0.71 11.37 -1.80
C ALA A 82 0.51 11.61 -0.90
N ILE A 83 0.92 10.61 -0.14
CA ILE A 83 2.12 10.71 0.69
C ILE A 83 3.36 10.88 -0.19
N SER A 84 3.44 10.15 -1.31
CA SER A 84 4.59 10.24 -2.21
C SER A 84 4.73 11.63 -2.82
N ILE A 85 3.62 12.32 -3.04
CA ILE A 85 3.67 13.68 -3.57
C ILE A 85 4.25 14.64 -2.53
N LEU A 86 3.88 14.45 -1.26
CA LEU A 86 4.35 15.32 -0.18
C LEU A 86 5.77 14.98 0.27
N TYR A 87 6.19 13.74 0.10
CA TYR A 87 7.49 13.25 0.57
C TYR A 87 8.21 12.51 -0.55
N GLU A 88 8.41 13.19 -1.67
CA GLU A 88 8.89 12.54 -2.90
C GLU A 88 10.28 11.93 -2.76
N ASP A 89 11.09 12.43 -1.81
CA ASP A 89 12.41 11.88 -1.56
C ASP A 89 12.38 10.62 -0.70
N ASN A 90 11.22 10.27 -0.17
CA ASN A 90 11.09 9.19 0.81
C ASN A 90 10.19 8.07 0.37
N VAL A 91 9.27 8.33 -0.56
CA VAL A 91 8.27 7.35 -1.00
C VAL A 91 8.06 7.48 -2.50
N GLU A 92 7.97 6.35 -3.16
CA GLU A 92 7.49 6.33 -4.53
C GLU A 92 6.49 5.21 -4.70
N ILE A 93 5.55 5.38 -5.61
CA ILE A 93 4.57 4.36 -5.94
C ILE A 93 4.50 4.20 -7.44
N GLU A 94 4.43 2.95 -7.88
CA GLU A 94 4.30 2.60 -9.28
C GLU A 94 3.01 1.84 -9.47
N TYR A 95 2.29 2.17 -10.54
CA TYR A 95 1.06 1.47 -10.92
C TYR A 95 1.35 0.60 -12.11
N ILE A 96 0.92 -0.67 -12.06
CA ILE A 96 1.05 -1.58 -13.20
C ILE A 96 -0.32 -2.19 -13.48
N GLY A 97 -0.49 -2.74 -14.68
CA GLY A 97 -1.73 -3.30 -15.11
C GLY A 97 -2.29 -2.54 -16.28
N THR A 98 -3.32 -3.08 -16.91
CA THR A 98 -3.93 -2.47 -18.09
C THR A 98 -5.02 -1.49 -17.74
N SER A 99 -5.53 -1.50 -16.51
CA SER A 99 -6.61 -0.63 -16.10
C SER A 99 -6.08 0.78 -15.86
N GLU A 100 -6.73 1.74 -16.50
CA GLU A 100 -6.35 3.11 -16.28
C GLU A 100 -6.84 3.61 -14.96
N ARG A 101 -5.96 4.30 -14.23
CA ARG A 101 -6.32 4.80 -13.00
C ARG A 101 -6.42 6.28 -13.08
N ARG A 102 -6.96 6.91 -13.35
CA ARG A 102 -6.92 8.29 -13.36
C ARG A 102 -8.05 9.00 -13.56
#